data_39489e4b780269e472be9add98a92d3b
#
_entry.id   39489e4b780269e472be9add98a92d3b
#
_cell.length_a   1.000
_cell.length_b   1.000
_cell.length_c   1.000
_cell.angle_alpha   90.00
_cell.angle_beta   90.00
_cell.angle_gamma   90.00
#
_symmetry.space_group_name_H-M   'P 1'
#
loop_
_entity.id
_entity.type
_entity.pdbx_description
1 polymer ?
#
loop_
_entity_poly.entity_id
_entity_poly.type
_entity_poly.pdbx_seq_one_letter_code
_entity_poly.pdbx_strand_id
1 'polypeptide(L)'
;MSDILAQALPIWGLQDFPTTLVAARENLVYRIDAPQPLALRLHRRGMRSTAQLLSELEWMAALAERGLSVPRPCPALDGVLCHAVGGQIVDVLGWLDGVPMCLGGRLNPLVAGVPAYQSLGRAMAQLHLKSDAWTPPRSFD
;
A
#
# COMPACT_ATOMS: atom_id res chain seq x y z
N MET A 1 -4.41 -20.81 -4.03
CA MET A 1 -4.64 -19.36 -4.29
C MET A 1 -6.07 -19.08 -3.84
N SER A 2 -6.31 -18.01 -3.08
CA SER A 2 -7.70 -17.73 -2.68
C SER A 2 -8.51 -17.37 -3.94
N ASP A 3 -9.78 -17.77 -3.97
CA ASP A 3 -10.68 -17.48 -5.10
C ASP A 3 -10.78 -15.97 -5.38
N ILE A 4 -10.73 -15.14 -4.33
CA ILE A 4 -10.75 -13.67 -4.44
C ILE A 4 -9.49 -13.14 -5.15
N LEU A 5 -8.31 -13.69 -4.87
CA LEU A 5 -7.08 -13.28 -5.54
C LEU A 5 -7.14 -13.56 -7.04
N ALA A 6 -7.63 -14.75 -7.42
CA ALA A 6 -7.79 -15.13 -8.82
C ALA A 6 -8.78 -14.22 -9.58
N GLN A 7 -9.81 -13.72 -8.89
CA GLN A 7 -10.77 -12.77 -9.46
C GLN A 7 -10.21 -11.33 -9.50
N ALA A 8 -9.36 -10.96 -8.55
CA ALA A 8 -8.81 -9.60 -8.45
C ALA A 8 -7.72 -9.32 -9.49
N LEU A 9 -6.80 -10.25 -9.69
CA LEU A 9 -5.63 -10.05 -10.57
C LEU A 9 -5.98 -9.56 -11.98
N PRO A 10 -7.01 -10.11 -12.67
CA PRO A 10 -7.39 -9.64 -14.02
C PRO A 10 -7.86 -8.20 -14.06
N ILE A 11 -8.39 -7.64 -12.96
CA ILE A 11 -8.86 -6.26 -12.90
C ILE A 11 -7.71 -5.27 -13.14
N TRP A 12 -6.49 -5.66 -12.73
CA TRP A 12 -5.24 -4.91 -12.96
C TRP A 12 -4.39 -5.48 -14.10
N GLY A 13 -4.85 -6.53 -14.82
CA GLY A 13 -4.06 -7.20 -15.86
C GLY A 13 -2.86 -7.96 -15.31
N LEU A 14 -2.95 -8.47 -14.08
CA LEU A 14 -1.84 -9.08 -13.34
C LEU A 14 -1.93 -10.60 -13.20
N GLN A 15 -2.88 -11.24 -13.88
CA GLN A 15 -3.18 -12.68 -13.75
C GLN A 15 -2.03 -13.60 -14.17
N ASP A 16 -1.12 -13.13 -15.01
CA ASP A 16 -0.02 -13.94 -15.56
C ASP A 16 1.28 -13.85 -14.74
N PHE A 17 1.31 -13.01 -13.69
CA PHE A 17 2.50 -12.84 -12.86
C PHE A 17 2.47 -13.73 -11.61
N PRO A 18 3.63 -14.27 -11.18
CA PRO A 18 3.75 -14.98 -9.93
C PRO A 18 3.33 -14.11 -8.73
N THR A 19 2.64 -14.71 -7.78
CA THR A 19 2.19 -14.02 -6.57
C THR A 19 2.63 -14.77 -5.32
N THR A 20 3.09 -14.04 -4.31
CA THR A 20 3.53 -14.58 -3.02
C THR A 20 2.85 -13.83 -1.88
N LEU A 21 2.22 -14.56 -0.95
CA LEU A 21 1.69 -13.97 0.28
C LEU A 21 2.86 -13.55 1.18
N VAL A 22 2.96 -12.25 1.47
CA VAL A 22 4.07 -11.68 2.26
C VAL A 22 3.63 -11.17 3.63
N ALA A 23 2.35 -10.87 3.81
CA ALA A 23 1.80 -10.49 5.10
C ALA A 23 0.33 -10.95 5.24
N ALA A 24 -0.01 -11.39 6.45
CA ALA A 24 -1.36 -11.81 6.84
C ALA A 24 -1.63 -11.30 8.26
N ARG A 25 -2.00 -10.01 8.37
CA ARG A 25 -2.36 -9.38 9.65
C ARG A 25 -3.76 -8.75 9.54
N GLU A 26 -3.83 -7.43 9.47
CA GLU A 26 -5.10 -6.72 9.22
C GLU A 26 -5.56 -6.94 7.78
N ASN A 27 -4.63 -6.95 6.83
CA ASN A 27 -4.86 -7.23 5.42
C ASN A 27 -4.03 -8.45 5.00
N LEU A 28 -4.49 -9.14 3.96
CA LEU A 28 -3.63 -10.05 3.21
C LEU A 28 -2.88 -9.23 2.16
N VAL A 29 -1.56 -9.31 2.17
CA VAL A 29 -0.71 -8.60 1.20
C VAL A 29 0.04 -9.62 0.36
N TYR A 30 -0.18 -9.55 -0.94
CA TYR A 30 0.50 -10.38 -1.92
C TYR A 30 1.50 -9.53 -2.70
N ARG A 31 2.75 -9.99 -2.76
CA ARG A 31 3.71 -9.47 -3.71
C ARG A 31 3.43 -10.07 -5.08
N ILE A 32 3.47 -9.24 -6.11
CA ILE A 32 3.32 -9.62 -7.52
C ILE A 32 4.64 -9.35 -8.21
N ASP A 33 5.24 -10.40 -8.81
CA ASP A 33 6.52 -10.33 -9.49
C ASP A 33 6.34 -9.90 -10.96
N ALA A 34 5.73 -8.73 -11.16
CA ALA A 34 5.69 -8.03 -12.43
C ALA A 34 7.05 -7.37 -12.72
N PRO A 35 7.31 -6.86 -13.97
CA PRO A 35 8.55 -6.14 -14.30
C PRO A 35 8.90 -5.01 -13.34
N GLN A 36 7.89 -4.31 -12.83
CA GLN A 36 7.95 -3.49 -11.63
C GLN A 36 7.12 -4.18 -10.55
N PRO A 37 7.74 -4.67 -9.48
CA PRO A 37 7.01 -5.41 -8.45
C PRO A 37 5.89 -4.56 -7.82
N LEU A 38 4.79 -5.24 -7.49
CA LEU A 38 3.59 -4.61 -6.93
C LEU A 38 3.16 -5.32 -5.65
N ALA A 39 2.34 -4.64 -4.86
CA ALA A 39 1.69 -5.18 -3.67
C ALA A 39 0.17 -5.14 -3.87
N LEU A 40 -0.49 -6.28 -3.95
CA LEU A 40 -1.94 -6.38 -3.93
C LEU A 40 -2.40 -6.58 -2.49
N ARG A 41 -3.31 -5.72 -2.02
CA ARG A 41 -3.89 -5.80 -0.68
C ARG A 41 -5.34 -6.28 -0.76
N LEU A 42 -5.66 -7.34 -0.02
CA LEU A 42 -7.03 -7.72 0.27
C LEU A 42 -7.39 -7.19 1.65
N HIS A 43 -8.29 -6.22 1.69
CA HIS A 43 -8.71 -5.60 2.94
C HIS A 43 -9.64 -6.50 3.73
N ARG A 44 -9.49 -6.50 5.06
CA ARG A 44 -10.37 -7.25 5.95
C ARG A 44 -11.79 -6.70 5.86
N ARG A 45 -12.76 -7.62 5.74
CA ARG A 45 -14.18 -7.26 5.64
C ARG A 45 -14.65 -6.42 6.83
N GLY A 46 -15.40 -5.37 6.55
CA GLY A 46 -16.08 -4.57 7.57
C GLY A 46 -15.18 -3.64 8.39
N MET A 47 -13.88 -3.57 8.11
CA MET A 47 -12.96 -2.69 8.85
C MET A 47 -12.97 -1.26 8.34
N ARG A 48 -13.13 -1.05 7.04
CA ARG A 48 -13.16 0.27 6.40
C ARG A 48 -14.17 0.30 5.27
N SER A 49 -14.74 1.46 5.02
CA SER A 49 -15.58 1.72 3.85
C SER A 49 -14.72 1.91 2.59
N THR A 50 -15.34 1.78 1.42
CA THR A 50 -14.67 2.09 0.14
C THR A 50 -14.25 3.57 0.09
N ALA A 51 -15.07 4.49 0.64
CA ALA A 51 -14.75 5.91 0.67
C ALA A 51 -13.48 6.20 1.49
N GLN A 52 -13.36 5.60 2.67
CA GLN A 52 -12.16 5.72 3.50
C GLN A 52 -10.89 5.18 2.81
N LEU A 53 -11.02 4.04 2.12
CA LEU A 53 -9.87 3.47 1.39
C LEU A 53 -9.50 4.31 0.17
N LEU A 54 -10.47 4.85 -0.57
CA LEU A 54 -10.19 5.78 -1.66
C LEU A 54 -9.48 7.03 -1.16
N SER A 55 -9.94 7.60 -0.04
CA SER A 55 -9.29 8.76 0.60
C SER A 55 -7.84 8.45 1.00
N GLU A 56 -7.58 7.28 1.58
CA GLU A 56 -6.21 6.82 1.88
C GLU A 56 -5.35 6.77 0.61
N LEU A 57 -5.88 6.15 -0.46
CA LEU A 57 -5.16 6.00 -1.72
C LEU A 57 -4.91 7.35 -2.42
N GLU A 58 -5.87 8.25 -2.43
CA GLU A 58 -5.72 9.61 -2.97
C GLU A 58 -4.64 10.40 -2.20
N TRP A 59 -4.64 10.30 -0.87
CA TRP A 59 -3.60 10.91 -0.04
C TRP A 59 -2.22 10.32 -0.33
N MET A 60 -2.10 8.99 -0.40
CA MET A 60 -0.85 8.31 -0.76
C MET A 60 -0.33 8.75 -2.14
N ALA A 61 -1.21 8.85 -3.14
CA ALA A 61 -0.86 9.34 -4.48
C ALA A 61 -0.31 10.78 -4.41
N ALA A 62 -1.00 11.67 -3.70
CA ALA A 62 -0.58 13.06 -3.54
C ALA A 62 0.77 13.20 -2.82
N LEU A 63 1.06 12.37 -1.82
CA LEU A 63 2.36 12.33 -1.14
C LEU A 63 3.48 11.84 -2.08
N ALA A 64 3.22 10.79 -2.85
CA ALA A 64 4.17 10.28 -3.84
C ALA A 64 4.50 11.32 -4.93
N GLU A 65 3.50 12.06 -5.42
CA GLU A 65 3.68 13.15 -6.38
C GLU A 65 4.52 14.29 -5.82
N ARG A 66 4.45 14.50 -4.51
CA ARG A 66 5.29 15.48 -3.81
C ARG A 66 6.68 14.95 -3.45
N GLY A 67 7.06 13.79 -3.99
CA GLY A 67 8.38 13.20 -3.84
C GLY A 67 8.63 12.50 -2.51
N LEU A 68 7.56 12.11 -1.79
CA LEU A 68 7.71 11.25 -0.62
C LEU A 68 7.84 9.78 -1.08
N SER A 69 8.75 9.03 -0.44
CA SER A 69 8.90 7.60 -0.68
C SER A 69 7.80 6.83 0.05
N VAL A 70 6.61 6.81 -0.56
CA VAL A 70 5.46 6.02 -0.12
C VAL A 70 5.00 5.10 -1.24
N PRO A 71 4.34 3.97 -0.94
CA PRO A 71 3.80 3.10 -1.98
C PRO A 71 2.82 3.88 -2.85
N ARG A 72 3.09 3.98 -4.15
CA ARG A 72 2.19 4.68 -5.09
C ARG A 72 1.01 3.78 -5.42
N PRO A 73 -0.24 4.24 -5.28
CA PRO A 73 -1.41 3.51 -5.75
C PRO A 73 -1.36 3.29 -7.26
N CYS A 74 -1.67 2.06 -7.67
CA CYS A 74 -1.73 1.67 -9.08
C CYS A 74 -3.21 1.54 -9.48
N PRO A 75 -3.71 2.37 -10.41
CA PRO A 75 -5.07 2.24 -10.88
C PRO A 75 -5.28 0.92 -11.63
N ALA A 76 -6.48 0.38 -11.53
CA ALA A 76 -6.92 -0.76 -12.31
C ALA A 76 -7.04 -0.40 -13.80
N LEU A 77 -7.34 -1.37 -14.66
CA LEU A 77 -7.47 -1.15 -16.11
C LEU A 77 -8.57 -0.15 -16.50
N ASP A 78 -9.56 0.03 -15.62
CA ASP A 78 -10.63 1.03 -15.76
C ASP A 78 -10.31 2.40 -15.12
N GLY A 79 -9.10 2.55 -14.56
CA GLY A 79 -8.64 3.77 -13.90
C GLY A 79 -9.04 3.92 -12.44
N VAL A 80 -9.78 2.98 -11.86
CA VAL A 80 -10.23 3.02 -10.45
C VAL A 80 -9.13 2.47 -9.53
N LEU A 81 -8.95 3.09 -8.34
CA LEU A 81 -7.87 2.72 -7.42
C LEU A 81 -8.16 1.49 -6.56
N CYS A 82 -9.43 1.17 -6.33
CA CYS A 82 -9.82 -0.03 -5.56
C CYS A 82 -11.13 -0.62 -6.07
N HIS A 83 -11.30 -1.91 -5.91
CA HIS A 83 -12.48 -2.67 -6.34
C HIS A 83 -13.02 -3.58 -5.23
N ALA A 84 -14.32 -3.79 -5.20
CA ALA A 84 -14.95 -4.80 -4.36
C ALA A 84 -14.96 -6.15 -5.11
N VAL A 85 -14.29 -7.15 -4.55
CA VAL A 85 -14.17 -8.51 -5.10
C VAL A 85 -14.55 -9.51 -4.03
N GLY A 86 -15.57 -10.34 -4.27
CA GLY A 86 -16.02 -11.35 -3.31
C GLY A 86 -16.40 -10.79 -1.94
N GLY A 87 -16.85 -9.52 -1.87
CA GLY A 87 -17.19 -8.82 -0.63
C GLY A 87 -15.98 -8.32 0.19
N GLN A 88 -14.80 -8.28 -0.40
CA GLN A 88 -13.61 -7.60 0.13
C GLN A 88 -13.19 -6.47 -0.80
N ILE A 89 -12.60 -5.43 -0.24
CA ILE A 89 -12.01 -4.36 -1.05
C ILE A 89 -10.57 -4.76 -1.36
N VAL A 90 -10.17 -4.51 -2.60
CA VAL A 90 -8.84 -4.82 -3.14
C VAL A 90 -8.25 -3.57 -3.74
N ASP A 91 -6.98 -3.34 -3.50
CA ASP A 91 -6.17 -2.33 -4.18
C ASP A 91 -4.79 -2.86 -4.52
N VAL A 92 -4.09 -2.13 -5.37
CA VAL A 92 -2.72 -2.44 -5.78
C VAL A 92 -1.84 -1.21 -5.58
N LEU A 93 -0.67 -1.44 -5.00
CA LEU A 93 0.34 -0.41 -4.73
C LEU A 93 1.66 -0.79 -5.39
N GLY A 94 2.50 0.19 -5.68
CA GLY A 94 3.91 -0.03 -6.01
C GLY A 94 4.64 -0.69 -4.84
N TRP A 95 5.50 -1.66 -5.13
CA TRP A 95 6.35 -2.29 -4.12
C TRP A 95 7.48 -1.34 -3.71
N LEU A 96 7.73 -1.23 -2.41
CA LEU A 96 8.93 -0.56 -1.89
C LEU A 96 9.87 -1.61 -1.31
N ASP A 97 11.11 -1.57 -1.76
CA ASP A 97 12.16 -2.41 -1.18
C ASP A 97 12.56 -1.88 0.19
N GLY A 98 12.82 -2.80 1.10
CA GLY A 98 13.21 -2.46 2.46
C GLY A 98 13.21 -3.66 3.39
N VAL A 99 13.74 -3.45 4.57
CA VAL A 99 13.71 -4.44 5.65
C VAL A 99 12.98 -3.85 6.85
N PRO A 100 12.18 -4.63 7.56
CA PRO A 100 11.50 -4.15 8.76
C PRO A 100 12.49 -3.70 9.83
N MET A 101 12.23 -2.55 10.47
CA MET A 101 13.01 -2.11 11.63
C MET A 101 12.86 -3.05 12.84
N CYS A 102 11.74 -3.77 12.91
CA CYS A 102 11.48 -4.74 13.99
C CYS A 102 11.09 -6.09 13.39
N LEU A 103 11.69 -7.14 13.92
CA LEU A 103 11.40 -8.54 13.60
C LEU A 103 11.08 -9.29 14.91
N GLY A 104 9.88 -9.89 14.98
CA GLY A 104 9.46 -10.65 16.16
C GLY A 104 9.49 -9.85 17.48
N GLY A 105 9.14 -8.57 17.46
CA GLY A 105 9.14 -7.68 18.63
C GLY A 105 10.54 -7.18 19.05
N ARG A 106 11.58 -7.47 18.26
CA ARG A 106 12.96 -7.00 18.50
C ARG A 106 13.43 -6.10 17.38
N LEU A 107 14.30 -5.15 17.70
CA LEU A 107 14.94 -4.31 16.68
C LEU A 107 15.79 -5.18 15.74
N ASN A 108 15.67 -4.91 14.45
CA ASN A 108 16.49 -5.55 13.43
C ASN A 108 17.93 -4.98 13.50
N PRO A 109 18.95 -5.81 13.82
CA PRO A 109 20.33 -5.33 13.97
C PRO A 109 20.89 -4.63 12.72
N LEU A 110 20.39 -4.98 11.53
CA LEU A 110 20.85 -4.40 10.26
C LEU A 110 20.46 -2.91 10.10
N VAL A 111 19.42 -2.46 10.79
CA VAL A 111 18.88 -1.11 10.69
C VAL A 111 18.66 -0.44 12.05
N ALA A 112 19.12 -1.07 13.14
CA ALA A 112 19.03 -0.51 14.48
C ALA A 112 20.11 0.55 14.71
N GLY A 113 19.79 1.54 15.54
CA GLY A 113 20.76 2.55 15.99
C GLY A 113 20.28 3.97 15.78
N VAL A 114 21.03 4.92 16.33
CA VAL A 114 20.72 6.36 16.30
C VAL A 114 20.45 6.90 14.88
N PRO A 115 21.27 6.56 13.84
CA PRO A 115 21.03 7.05 12.49
C PRO A 115 19.68 6.60 11.91
N ALA A 116 19.21 5.39 12.23
CA ALA A 116 17.91 4.89 11.76
C ALA A 116 16.76 5.69 12.38
N TYR A 117 16.82 5.99 13.68
CA TYR A 117 15.82 6.83 14.37
C TYR A 117 15.83 8.28 13.87
N GLN A 118 17.00 8.84 13.59
CA GLN A 118 17.12 10.17 12.99
C GLN A 118 16.50 10.20 11.58
N SER A 119 16.70 9.13 10.78
CA SER A 119 16.11 9.02 9.45
C SER A 119 14.58 8.86 9.52
N LEU A 120 14.09 8.08 10.48
CA LEU A 120 12.65 7.95 10.77
C LEU A 120 12.05 9.31 11.16
N GLY A 121 12.68 10.05 12.06
CA GLY A 121 12.24 11.39 12.47
C GLY A 121 12.17 12.37 11.29
N ARG A 122 13.17 12.36 10.41
CA ARG A 122 13.15 13.15 9.17
C ARG A 122 12.02 12.75 8.22
N ALA A 123 11.80 11.44 8.05
CA ALA A 123 10.70 10.93 7.21
C ALA A 123 9.33 11.37 7.76
N MET A 124 9.13 11.27 9.08
CA MET A 124 7.91 11.74 9.73
C MET A 124 7.70 13.26 9.57
N ALA A 125 8.74 14.06 9.74
CA ALA A 125 8.66 15.50 9.53
C ALA A 125 8.30 15.85 8.07
N GLN A 126 8.89 15.17 7.10
CA GLN A 126 8.54 15.34 5.68
C GLN A 126 7.09 14.92 5.40
N LEU A 127 6.61 13.83 5.99
CA LEU A 127 5.23 13.40 5.89
C LEU A 127 4.27 14.47 6.40
N HIS A 128 4.51 15.02 7.59
CA HIS A 128 3.69 16.08 8.18
C HIS A 128 3.66 17.34 7.31
N LEU A 129 4.83 17.85 6.94
CA LEU A 129 4.94 19.06 6.10
C LEU A 129 4.20 18.93 4.76
N LYS A 130 4.29 17.76 4.12
CA LYS A 130 3.64 17.52 2.84
C LYS A 130 2.13 17.27 2.98
N SER A 131 1.71 16.65 4.08
CA SER A 131 0.30 16.48 4.40
C SER A 131 -0.38 17.81 4.74
N ASP A 132 0.27 18.65 5.54
CA ASP A 132 -0.26 19.97 5.92
C ASP A 132 -0.40 20.91 4.70
N ALA A 133 0.47 20.75 3.71
CA ALA A 133 0.42 21.52 2.46
C ALA A 133 -0.56 20.92 1.42
N TRP A 134 -1.15 19.78 1.70
CA TRP A 134 -2.11 19.13 0.79
C TRP A 134 -3.52 19.59 1.08
N THR A 135 -4.24 19.95 0.02
CA THR A 135 -5.69 20.23 0.12
C THR A 135 -6.44 18.98 -0.31
N PRO A 136 -7.15 18.31 0.61
CA PRO A 136 -7.91 17.11 0.25
C PRO A 136 -9.06 17.46 -0.71
N PRO A 137 -9.43 16.55 -1.62
CA PRO A 137 -10.61 16.72 -2.47
C PRO A 137 -11.89 16.69 -1.60
N ARG A 138 -13.01 17.19 -2.17
CA ARG A 138 -14.30 17.22 -1.43
C ARG A 138 -14.83 15.83 -1.09
N SER A 139 -14.39 14.81 -1.82
CA SER A 139 -14.74 13.39 -1.61
C SER A 139 -13.94 12.72 -0.49
N PHE A 140 -12.98 13.44 0.10
CA PHE A 140 -12.12 12.90 1.17
C PHE A 140 -12.92 12.67 2.45
N ASP A 141 -12.89 11.42 2.98
CA ASP A 141 -13.64 10.94 4.15
C ASP A 141 -12.71 10.64 5.37
#